data_cb58df7a0db9cb045af7bdfc400e502a
#
_entry.id   cb58df7a0db9cb045af7bdfc400e502a
#
_cell.length_a   1.000
_cell.length_b   1.000
_cell.length_c   1.000
_cell.angle_alpha   90.00
_cell.angle_beta   90.00
_cell.angle_gamma   90.00
#
_symmetry.space_group_name_H-M   'P 1'
#
loop_
_entity.id
_entity.type
_entity.pdbx_description
1 polymer ?
#
loop_
_entity_poly.entity_id
_entity_poly.type
_entity_poly.pdbx_seq_one_letter_code
_entity_poly.pdbx_strand_id
1 'polypeptide(L)'
;MQSVFEQIARSLKKRRAMLFVGAGVSMSVGLPPWRKLIEHMADDLGLDDQTVGMPDTTYQALAEYYRLKHGSIGPLRSWMDREWSVSRDKVKRSEIHKLIVSLDFPIIYTTNYDRNLEAAFEIYGRPFVKIANAKDIAKVNGDLTQIIKYHGDFDDDTSLVLAETDYFDRLSFDSPLDVKFRADALGRTILFVGYSMSDMNIRLLLHRLWQTWRLSGYERDRPKSFVFMPGPNVVQEAVLGRWGLNVVAGDDEDPQQSLAAFLS
;
A
#
# COMPACT_ATOMS: atom_id res chain seq x y z
N MET A 1 18.73 -7.12 -23.53
CA MET A 1 17.55 -7.13 -22.63
C MET A 1 17.20 -5.69 -22.29
N GLN A 2 15.92 -5.34 -22.29
CA GLN A 2 15.46 -4.01 -21.83
C GLN A 2 15.71 -3.86 -20.34
N SER A 3 16.23 -2.69 -19.92
CA SER A 3 16.40 -2.41 -18.50
C SER A 3 15.03 -2.38 -17.78
N VAL A 4 15.01 -2.60 -16.47
CA VAL A 4 13.80 -2.50 -15.63
C VAL A 4 13.18 -1.11 -15.78
N PHE A 5 14.01 -0.07 -15.74
CA PHE A 5 13.60 1.33 -15.92
C PHE A 5 12.91 1.59 -17.26
N GLU A 6 13.46 1.07 -18.35
CA GLU A 6 12.85 1.19 -19.69
C GLU A 6 11.46 0.53 -19.76
N GLN A 7 11.28 -0.60 -19.07
CA GLN A 7 10.01 -1.32 -19.03
C GLN A 7 8.95 -0.53 -18.24
N ILE A 8 9.32 0.00 -17.07
CA ILE A 8 8.45 0.83 -16.22
C ILE A 8 8.08 2.11 -16.99
N ALA A 9 9.07 2.84 -17.52
CA ALA A 9 8.87 4.08 -18.26
C ALA A 9 7.98 3.89 -19.49
N ARG A 10 8.14 2.78 -20.22
CA ARG A 10 7.26 2.45 -21.36
C ARG A 10 5.82 2.21 -20.92
N SER A 11 5.62 1.52 -19.79
CA SER A 11 4.29 1.26 -19.25
C SER A 11 3.61 2.54 -18.78
N LEU A 12 4.37 3.44 -18.15
CA LEU A 12 3.92 4.77 -17.76
C LEU A 12 3.48 5.60 -18.97
N LYS A 13 4.34 5.73 -19.98
CA LYS A 13 4.03 6.47 -21.22
C LYS A 13 2.75 5.98 -21.92
N LYS A 14 2.46 4.68 -21.80
CA LYS A 14 1.23 4.07 -22.34
C LYS A 14 0.03 4.17 -21.40
N ARG A 15 0.18 4.81 -20.24
CA ARG A 15 -0.81 4.84 -19.13
C ARG A 15 -1.26 3.43 -18.68
N ARG A 16 -0.35 2.45 -18.80
CA ARG A 16 -0.56 1.05 -18.42
C ARG A 16 0.25 0.63 -17.19
N ALA A 17 0.74 1.58 -16.43
CA ALA A 17 1.34 1.35 -15.13
C ALA A 17 0.38 1.79 -14.02
N MET A 18 0.42 1.11 -12.90
CA MET A 18 -0.19 1.52 -11.64
C MET A 18 0.85 1.44 -10.52
N LEU A 19 0.72 2.36 -9.58
CA LEU A 19 1.59 2.42 -8.41
C LEU A 19 0.89 1.78 -7.22
N PHE A 20 1.62 1.04 -6.40
CA PHE A 20 1.17 0.56 -5.11
C PHE A 20 2.08 1.11 -4.02
N VAL A 21 1.53 1.98 -3.17
CA VAL A 21 2.29 2.73 -2.16
C VAL A 21 2.08 2.11 -0.78
N GLY A 22 3.18 1.80 -0.10
CA GLY A 22 3.17 1.31 1.27
C GLY A 22 3.62 2.35 2.31
N ALA A 23 3.63 1.93 3.57
CA ALA A 23 3.93 2.78 4.72
C ALA A 23 5.32 3.42 4.66
N GLY A 24 6.29 2.82 3.98
CA GLY A 24 7.64 3.38 3.82
C GLY A 24 7.65 4.76 3.16
N VAL A 25 6.69 5.05 2.28
CA VAL A 25 6.54 6.39 1.70
C VAL A 25 6.10 7.41 2.75
N SER A 26 5.13 7.07 3.59
CA SER A 26 4.65 7.96 4.67
C SER A 26 5.68 8.09 5.80
N MET A 27 6.46 7.05 6.07
CA MET A 27 7.58 7.13 7.03
C MET A 27 8.63 8.16 6.60
N SER A 28 8.82 8.42 5.30
CA SER A 28 9.74 9.44 4.79
C SER A 28 9.38 10.88 5.20
N VAL A 29 8.15 11.12 5.62
CA VAL A 29 7.69 12.42 6.12
C VAL A 29 7.45 12.41 7.63
N GLY A 30 7.86 11.32 8.31
CA GLY A 30 7.88 11.23 9.77
C GLY A 30 6.69 10.52 10.39
N LEU A 31 5.92 9.71 9.61
CA LEU A 31 4.97 8.81 10.21
C LEU A 31 5.69 7.78 11.10
N PRO A 32 5.15 7.51 12.30
CA PRO A 32 5.71 6.49 13.16
C PRO A 32 5.57 5.09 12.54
N PRO A 33 6.48 4.17 12.88
CA PRO A 33 6.35 2.77 12.46
C PRO A 33 5.16 2.09 13.14
N TRP A 34 4.66 1.01 12.54
CA TRP A 34 3.58 0.17 13.08
C TRP A 34 3.76 -0.25 14.54
N ARG A 35 5.00 -0.40 14.97
CA ARG A 35 5.34 -0.71 16.36
C ARG A 35 4.71 0.29 17.34
N LYS A 36 4.63 1.57 16.99
CA LYS A 36 4.00 2.60 17.84
C LYS A 36 2.50 2.38 18.02
N LEU A 37 1.83 1.85 17.01
CA LEU A 37 0.43 1.45 17.13
C LEU A 37 0.26 0.25 18.06
N ILE A 38 1.14 -0.74 17.95
CA ILE A 38 1.15 -1.92 18.84
C ILE A 38 1.37 -1.50 20.29
N GLU A 39 2.39 -0.66 20.54
CA GLU A 39 2.70 -0.11 21.86
C GLU A 39 1.47 0.63 22.45
N HIS A 40 0.86 1.50 21.66
CA HIS A 40 -0.33 2.24 22.10
C HIS A 40 -1.52 1.32 22.44
N MET A 41 -1.80 0.32 21.59
CA MET A 41 -2.86 -0.66 21.89
C MET A 41 -2.58 -1.44 23.17
N ALA A 42 -1.33 -1.85 23.38
CA ALA A 42 -0.92 -2.57 24.58
C ALA A 42 -1.10 -1.72 25.84
N ASP A 43 -0.63 -0.48 25.80
CA ASP A 43 -0.75 0.47 26.91
C ASP A 43 -2.21 0.75 27.26
N ASP A 44 -3.06 1.03 26.26
CA ASP A 44 -4.47 1.33 26.47
C ASP A 44 -5.29 0.13 26.98
N LEU A 45 -4.86 -1.08 26.63
CA LEU A 45 -5.43 -2.34 27.08
C LEU A 45 -4.85 -2.84 28.42
N GLY A 46 -3.80 -2.20 28.94
CA GLY A 46 -3.09 -2.63 30.14
C GLY A 46 -2.37 -3.97 29.99
N LEU A 47 -1.88 -4.28 28.78
CA LEU A 47 -1.15 -5.50 28.48
C LEU A 47 0.36 -5.31 28.74
N ASP A 48 1.01 -6.35 29.22
CA ASP A 48 2.45 -6.37 29.41
C ASP A 48 3.19 -6.78 28.11
N ASP A 49 4.51 -6.48 28.08
CA ASP A 49 5.37 -6.80 26.95
C ASP A 49 5.45 -8.31 26.66
N GLN A 50 5.24 -9.16 27.66
CA GLN A 50 5.26 -10.61 27.49
C GLN A 50 4.04 -11.06 26.68
N THR A 51 2.87 -10.54 27.01
CA THR A 51 1.63 -10.84 26.28
C THR A 51 1.70 -10.35 24.82
N VAL A 52 2.21 -9.15 24.61
CA VAL A 52 2.36 -8.57 23.26
C VAL A 52 3.43 -9.28 22.45
N GLY A 53 4.50 -9.75 23.10
CA GLY A 53 5.62 -10.44 22.47
C GLY A 53 5.38 -11.93 22.20
N MET A 54 4.23 -12.50 22.55
CA MET A 54 3.93 -13.91 22.27
C MET A 54 3.87 -14.17 20.76
N PRO A 55 4.42 -15.27 20.25
CA PRO A 55 4.44 -15.59 18.83
C PRO A 55 3.06 -15.58 18.15
N ASP A 56 2.01 -15.90 18.92
CA ASP A 56 0.63 -15.99 18.44
C ASP A 56 -0.13 -14.66 18.54
N THR A 57 0.45 -13.63 19.16
CA THR A 57 -0.13 -12.30 19.28
C THR A 57 0.26 -11.46 18.08
N THR A 58 -0.50 -11.57 17.01
CA THR A 58 -0.32 -10.70 15.84
C THR A 58 -0.91 -9.31 16.11
N TYR A 59 -0.46 -8.28 15.35
CA TYR A 59 -1.05 -6.94 15.50
C TYR A 59 -2.53 -6.92 15.11
N GLN A 60 -2.96 -7.80 14.19
CA GLN A 60 -4.37 -7.94 13.80
C GLN A 60 -5.20 -8.51 14.96
N ALA A 61 -4.69 -9.55 15.63
CA ALA A 61 -5.36 -10.13 16.79
C ALA A 61 -5.43 -9.13 17.96
N LEU A 62 -4.37 -8.33 18.15
CA LEU A 62 -4.37 -7.25 19.15
C LEU A 62 -5.41 -6.17 18.83
N ALA A 63 -5.53 -5.76 17.56
CA ALA A 63 -6.55 -4.82 17.11
C ALA A 63 -7.98 -5.40 17.25
N GLU A 64 -8.15 -6.71 17.01
CA GLU A 64 -9.41 -7.41 17.26
C GLU A 64 -9.77 -7.40 18.75
N TYR A 65 -8.80 -7.70 19.61
CA TYR A 65 -8.99 -7.65 21.07
C TYR A 65 -9.32 -6.23 21.55
N TYR A 66 -8.66 -5.23 20.97
CA TYR A 66 -8.96 -3.81 21.23
C TYR A 66 -10.42 -3.49 20.88
N ARG A 67 -10.89 -3.91 19.71
CA ARG A 67 -12.28 -3.74 19.26
C ARG A 67 -13.28 -4.42 20.20
N LEU A 68 -12.98 -5.63 20.67
CA LEU A 68 -13.81 -6.37 21.63
C LEU A 68 -13.91 -5.65 22.97
N LYS A 69 -12.81 -5.07 23.46
CA LYS A 69 -12.77 -4.35 24.75
C LYS A 69 -13.47 -3.00 24.72
N HIS A 70 -13.30 -2.25 23.65
CA HIS A 70 -13.84 -0.88 23.51
C HIS A 70 -15.18 -0.83 22.76
N GLY A 71 -15.64 -1.97 22.23
CA GLY A 71 -16.89 -2.05 21.43
C GLY A 71 -16.74 -1.50 20.02
N SER A 72 -15.64 -0.82 19.69
CA SER A 72 -15.35 -0.30 18.36
C SER A 72 -13.85 0.00 18.19
N ILE A 73 -13.41 0.21 16.94
CA ILE A 73 -12.07 0.66 16.60
C ILE A 73 -11.93 2.20 16.65
N GLY A 74 -13.03 2.93 16.88
CA GLY A 74 -13.09 4.39 16.81
C GLY A 74 -12.08 5.13 17.68
N PRO A 75 -11.85 4.77 18.96
CA PRO A 75 -10.83 5.40 19.79
C PRO A 75 -9.42 5.25 19.20
N LEU A 76 -9.07 4.05 18.73
CA LEU A 76 -7.79 3.77 18.08
C LEU A 76 -7.64 4.55 16.77
N ARG A 77 -8.68 4.58 15.94
CA ARG A 77 -8.69 5.38 14.71
C ARG A 77 -8.46 6.87 15.01
N SER A 78 -9.12 7.39 16.04
CA SER A 78 -8.96 8.79 16.43
C SER A 78 -7.55 9.10 16.94
N TRP A 79 -6.92 8.16 17.62
CA TRP A 79 -5.52 8.28 18.00
C TRP A 79 -4.60 8.26 16.76
N MET A 80 -4.80 7.30 15.85
CA MET A 80 -4.03 7.23 14.59
C MET A 80 -4.16 8.53 13.77
N ASP A 81 -5.37 9.08 13.61
CA ASP A 81 -5.60 10.30 12.83
C ASP A 81 -4.85 11.50 13.42
N ARG A 82 -4.70 11.59 14.75
CA ARG A 82 -3.88 12.63 15.42
C ARG A 82 -2.39 12.39 15.27
N GLU A 83 -1.92 11.20 15.62
CA GLU A 83 -0.49 10.87 15.66
C GLU A 83 0.13 10.74 14.27
N TRP A 84 -0.66 10.35 13.28
CA TRP A 84 -0.24 10.17 11.89
C TRP A 84 -0.55 11.39 11.02
N SER A 85 -0.92 12.49 11.64
CA SER A 85 -1.08 13.76 10.95
C SER A 85 0.28 14.40 10.69
N VAL A 86 0.60 14.61 9.42
CA VAL A 86 1.85 15.24 8.99
C VAL A 86 1.56 16.64 8.46
N SER A 87 2.41 17.61 8.84
CA SER A 87 2.24 18.98 8.33
C SER A 87 2.44 19.03 6.80
N ARG A 88 1.64 19.86 6.14
CA ARG A 88 1.73 20.06 4.67
C ARG A 88 3.14 20.49 4.23
N ASP A 89 3.88 21.21 5.08
CA ASP A 89 5.25 21.62 4.78
C ASP A 89 6.24 20.45 4.74
N LYS A 90 6.04 19.43 5.58
CA LYS A 90 6.87 18.20 5.50
C LYS A 90 6.57 17.44 4.21
N VAL A 91 5.30 17.29 3.84
CA VAL A 91 4.91 16.65 2.58
C VAL A 91 5.45 17.42 1.38
N LYS A 92 5.36 18.76 1.38
CA LYS A 92 5.89 19.64 0.34
C LYS A 92 7.40 19.49 0.13
N ARG A 93 8.16 19.29 1.21
CA ARG A 93 9.61 19.10 1.16
C ARG A 93 10.04 17.68 0.81
N SER A 94 9.12 16.72 0.81
CA SER A 94 9.43 15.33 0.50
C SER A 94 9.65 15.15 -1.00
N GLU A 95 10.87 14.80 -1.36
CA GLU A 95 11.25 14.47 -2.74
C GLU A 95 10.47 13.26 -3.26
N ILE A 96 10.27 12.23 -2.43
CA ILE A 96 9.52 11.03 -2.78
C ILE A 96 8.08 11.38 -3.19
N HIS A 97 7.38 12.18 -2.39
CA HIS A 97 6.00 12.60 -2.70
C HIS A 97 5.94 13.45 -3.98
N LYS A 98 6.91 14.36 -4.16
CA LYS A 98 7.04 15.15 -5.39
C LYS A 98 7.24 14.25 -6.61
N LEU A 99 8.12 13.27 -6.53
CA LEU A 99 8.39 12.32 -7.61
C LEU A 99 7.16 11.48 -7.93
N ILE A 100 6.45 10.94 -6.92
CA ILE A 100 5.21 10.19 -7.12
C ILE A 100 4.17 11.01 -7.90
N VAL A 101 3.97 12.29 -7.52
CA VAL A 101 3.04 13.18 -8.22
C VAL A 101 3.50 13.47 -9.65
N SER A 102 4.81 13.65 -9.87
CA SER A 102 5.36 14.00 -11.20
C SER A 102 5.37 12.83 -12.18
N LEU A 103 5.45 11.60 -11.71
CA LEU A 103 5.40 10.38 -12.53
C LEU A 103 4.03 10.12 -13.18
N ASP A 104 2.99 10.82 -12.76
CA ASP A 104 1.65 10.84 -13.37
C ASP A 104 1.03 9.45 -13.56
N PHE A 105 1.11 8.60 -12.54
CA PHE A 105 0.42 7.31 -12.56
C PHE A 105 -1.10 7.51 -12.65
N PRO A 106 -1.79 6.85 -13.59
CA PRO A 106 -3.26 6.98 -13.68
C PRO A 106 -3.99 6.35 -12.48
N ILE A 107 -3.36 5.38 -11.83
CA ILE A 107 -3.93 4.63 -10.71
C ILE A 107 -2.85 4.44 -9.64
N ILE A 108 -3.16 4.83 -8.41
CA ILE A 108 -2.33 4.66 -7.23
C ILE A 108 -3.15 3.92 -6.18
N TYR A 109 -2.73 2.73 -5.80
CA TYR A 109 -3.25 2.00 -4.66
C TYR A 109 -2.39 2.24 -3.43
N THR A 110 -3.01 2.30 -2.27
CA THR A 110 -2.30 2.35 -0.99
C THR A 110 -3.06 1.63 0.10
N THR A 111 -2.33 0.96 0.99
CA THR A 111 -2.85 0.44 2.25
C THR A 111 -2.71 1.43 3.40
N ASN A 112 -2.09 2.59 3.15
CA ASN A 112 -1.90 3.61 4.16
C ASN A 112 -3.22 4.34 4.44
N TYR A 113 -3.52 4.56 5.71
CA TYR A 113 -4.71 5.32 6.12
C TYR A 113 -4.49 6.84 6.08
N ASP A 114 -3.23 7.30 6.21
CA ASP A 114 -2.88 8.72 6.22
C ASP A 114 -3.24 9.43 4.90
N ARG A 115 -3.22 10.77 4.94
CA ARG A 115 -3.61 11.63 3.82
C ARG A 115 -2.43 12.27 3.09
N ASN A 116 -1.21 11.71 3.22
CA ASN A 116 0.00 12.35 2.68
C ASN A 116 0.04 12.35 1.15
N LEU A 117 -0.47 11.29 0.51
CA LEU A 117 -0.59 11.24 -0.96
C LEU A 117 -1.55 12.32 -1.46
N GLU A 118 -2.74 12.40 -0.90
CA GLU A 118 -3.75 13.38 -1.25
C GLU A 118 -3.21 14.81 -1.04
N ALA A 119 -2.57 15.05 0.10
CA ALA A 119 -1.93 16.34 0.39
C ALA A 119 -0.84 16.69 -0.63
N ALA A 120 -0.05 15.71 -1.09
CA ALA A 120 0.95 15.95 -2.11
C ALA A 120 0.31 16.37 -3.45
N PHE A 121 -0.74 15.66 -3.89
CA PHE A 121 -1.45 16.00 -5.12
C PHE A 121 -2.07 17.41 -5.06
N GLU A 122 -2.67 17.78 -3.91
CA GLU A 122 -3.19 19.14 -3.67
C GLU A 122 -2.07 20.20 -3.70
N ILE A 123 -0.95 19.93 -3.02
CA ILE A 123 0.19 20.87 -2.94
C ILE A 123 0.75 21.17 -4.34
N TYR A 124 0.86 20.15 -5.17
CA TYR A 124 1.38 20.29 -6.55
C TYR A 124 0.31 20.61 -7.59
N GLY A 125 -0.93 20.88 -7.16
CA GLY A 125 -2.02 21.28 -8.05
C GLY A 125 -2.42 20.21 -9.07
N ARG A 126 -2.23 18.93 -8.75
CA ARG A 126 -2.60 17.82 -9.63
C ARG A 126 -3.95 17.26 -9.24
N PRO A 127 -4.94 17.31 -10.13
CA PRO A 127 -6.28 16.80 -9.82
C PRO A 127 -6.27 15.27 -9.68
N PHE A 128 -7.06 14.78 -8.73
CA PHE A 128 -7.23 13.35 -8.45
C PHE A 128 -8.64 13.05 -7.95
N VAL A 129 -9.00 11.77 -7.95
CA VAL A 129 -10.18 11.26 -7.26
C VAL A 129 -9.75 10.26 -6.20
N LYS A 130 -10.20 10.46 -4.95
CA LYS A 130 -10.02 9.51 -3.86
C LYS A 130 -11.11 8.44 -3.92
N ILE A 131 -10.72 7.17 -3.79
CA ILE A 131 -11.62 6.03 -3.77
C ILE A 131 -11.34 5.22 -2.50
N ALA A 132 -12.29 5.21 -1.56
CA ALA A 132 -12.20 4.43 -0.33
C ALA A 132 -13.31 3.36 -0.23
N ASN A 133 -14.34 3.46 -1.08
CA ASN A 133 -15.49 2.55 -1.06
C ASN A 133 -16.16 2.45 -2.44
N ALA A 134 -17.20 1.61 -2.54
CA ALA A 134 -17.94 1.39 -3.80
C ALA A 134 -18.59 2.65 -4.39
N LYS A 135 -19.08 3.57 -3.53
CA LYS A 135 -19.73 4.81 -3.99
C LYS A 135 -18.72 5.71 -4.73
N ASP A 136 -17.46 5.69 -4.29
CA ASP A 136 -16.42 6.50 -4.91
C ASP A 136 -16.02 5.94 -6.27
N ILE A 137 -16.06 4.60 -6.44
CA ILE A 137 -15.83 3.97 -7.76
C ILE A 137 -16.83 4.51 -8.79
N ALA A 138 -18.09 4.65 -8.41
CA ALA A 138 -19.14 5.17 -9.30
C ALA A 138 -18.97 6.66 -9.64
N LYS A 139 -18.21 7.42 -8.87
CA LYS A 139 -17.93 8.84 -9.10
C LYS A 139 -16.73 9.09 -10.03
N VAL A 140 -15.98 8.04 -10.39
CA VAL A 140 -14.82 8.19 -11.26
C VAL A 140 -15.29 8.75 -12.61
N ASN A 141 -14.77 9.91 -12.97
CA ASN A 141 -15.06 10.56 -14.23
C ASN A 141 -13.77 11.07 -14.86
N GLY A 142 -13.61 10.80 -16.16
CA GLY A 142 -12.47 11.27 -16.94
C GLY A 142 -11.15 10.58 -16.62
N ASP A 143 -10.05 11.23 -17.00
CA ASP A 143 -8.67 10.73 -16.91
C ASP A 143 -7.94 11.17 -15.64
N LEU A 144 -8.67 11.48 -14.58
CA LEU A 144 -8.06 11.87 -13.30
C LEU A 144 -7.27 10.73 -12.67
N THR A 145 -6.17 11.06 -12.00
CA THR A 145 -5.46 10.09 -11.18
C THR A 145 -6.38 9.55 -10.08
N GLN A 146 -6.48 8.24 -9.97
CA GLN A 146 -7.25 7.57 -8.93
C GLN A 146 -6.33 7.21 -7.77
N ILE A 147 -6.62 7.72 -6.57
CA ILE A 147 -5.94 7.30 -5.33
C ILE A 147 -6.90 6.37 -4.59
N ILE A 148 -6.57 5.07 -4.57
CA ILE A 148 -7.42 4.04 -3.98
C ILE A 148 -6.89 3.67 -2.60
N LYS A 149 -7.67 3.99 -1.56
CA LYS A 149 -7.42 3.65 -0.15
C LYS A 149 -7.85 2.21 0.09
N TYR A 150 -6.96 1.26 -0.23
CA TYR A 150 -7.32 -0.15 -0.31
C TYR A 150 -7.67 -0.77 1.04
N HIS A 151 -7.08 -0.30 2.14
CA HIS A 151 -7.41 -0.70 3.52
C HIS A 151 -8.28 0.31 4.25
N GLY A 152 -8.95 1.20 3.51
CA GLY A 152 -9.85 2.20 4.08
C GLY A 152 -9.18 3.54 4.35
N ASP A 153 -9.96 4.44 4.91
CA ASP A 153 -9.63 5.84 5.15
C ASP A 153 -10.17 6.29 6.51
N PHE A 154 -9.53 7.26 7.14
CA PHE A 154 -10.00 7.85 8.41
C PHE A 154 -11.31 8.63 8.30
N ASP A 155 -11.80 8.91 7.09
CA ASP A 155 -13.09 9.54 6.88
C ASP A 155 -14.27 8.56 7.05
N ASP A 156 -14.00 7.25 7.08
CA ASP A 156 -15.02 6.19 7.23
C ASP A 156 -14.46 5.02 8.07
N ASP A 157 -14.81 4.98 9.36
CA ASP A 157 -14.36 3.95 10.29
C ASP A 157 -14.70 2.53 9.83
N THR A 158 -15.81 2.37 9.09
CA THR A 158 -16.27 1.07 8.59
C THR A 158 -15.45 0.56 7.41
N SER A 159 -14.65 1.42 6.80
CA SER A 159 -13.77 1.06 5.68
C SER A 159 -12.44 0.46 6.13
N LEU A 160 -12.06 0.65 7.40
CA LEU A 160 -10.73 0.29 7.90
C LEU A 160 -10.53 -1.23 7.96
N VAL A 161 -9.44 -1.71 7.37
CA VAL A 161 -8.97 -3.10 7.43
C VAL A 161 -7.80 -3.14 8.40
N LEU A 162 -8.07 -3.40 9.68
CA LEU A 162 -7.07 -3.35 10.74
C LEU A 162 -7.10 -4.57 11.65
N ALA A 163 -8.29 -4.98 12.10
CA ALA A 163 -8.49 -6.10 12.98
C ALA A 163 -8.49 -7.44 12.22
N GLU A 164 -8.26 -8.54 12.92
CA GLU A 164 -8.11 -9.86 12.30
C GLU A 164 -9.32 -10.27 11.46
N THR A 165 -10.54 -10.05 11.96
CA THR A 165 -11.77 -10.32 11.22
C THR A 165 -11.83 -9.53 9.92
N ASP A 166 -11.37 -8.26 9.88
CA ASP A 166 -11.37 -7.45 8.67
C ASP A 166 -10.49 -8.08 7.57
N TYR A 167 -9.35 -8.68 7.96
CA TYR A 167 -8.49 -9.43 7.04
C TYR A 167 -9.13 -10.72 6.56
N PHE A 168 -9.83 -11.46 7.45
CA PHE A 168 -10.50 -12.69 7.08
C PHE A 168 -11.69 -12.45 6.14
N ASP A 169 -12.48 -11.40 6.39
CA ASP A 169 -13.61 -11.02 5.54
C ASP A 169 -13.17 -10.70 4.11
N ARG A 170 -11.90 -10.30 3.93
CA ARG A 170 -11.33 -10.01 2.62
C ARG A 170 -10.69 -11.21 1.92
N LEU A 171 -10.62 -12.38 2.53
CA LEU A 171 -10.02 -13.58 1.89
C LEU A 171 -10.81 -14.10 0.69
N SER A 172 -12.10 -13.78 0.60
CA SER A 172 -12.92 -14.07 -0.59
C SER A 172 -12.50 -13.23 -1.80
N PHE A 173 -11.97 -12.01 -1.55
CA PHE A 173 -11.63 -11.00 -2.56
C PHE A 173 -12.82 -10.59 -3.44
N ASP A 174 -13.99 -10.47 -2.84
CA ASP A 174 -15.24 -10.13 -3.52
C ASP A 174 -15.71 -8.70 -3.20
N SER A 175 -14.99 -7.97 -2.35
CA SER A 175 -15.30 -6.56 -2.11
C SER A 175 -15.15 -5.74 -3.41
N PRO A 176 -15.90 -4.65 -3.57
CA PRO A 176 -15.80 -3.80 -4.76
C PRO A 176 -14.37 -3.31 -5.05
N LEU A 177 -13.58 -3.02 -4.00
CA LEU A 177 -12.17 -2.63 -4.16
C LEU A 177 -11.29 -3.80 -4.61
N ASP A 178 -11.59 -5.02 -4.17
CA ASP A 178 -10.87 -6.23 -4.59
C ASP A 178 -11.15 -6.57 -6.06
N VAL A 179 -12.42 -6.46 -6.47
CA VAL A 179 -12.83 -6.63 -7.87
C VAL A 179 -12.14 -5.59 -8.74
N LYS A 180 -12.13 -4.31 -8.30
CA LYS A 180 -11.44 -3.23 -9.01
C LYS A 180 -9.94 -3.50 -9.10
N PHE A 181 -9.28 -3.86 -8.01
CA PHE A 181 -7.84 -4.15 -8.02
C PHE A 181 -7.51 -5.28 -9.00
N ARG A 182 -8.25 -6.39 -8.97
CA ARG A 182 -8.03 -7.50 -9.91
C ARG A 182 -8.19 -7.07 -11.36
N ALA A 183 -9.23 -6.29 -11.67
CA ALA A 183 -9.45 -5.78 -13.02
C ALA A 183 -8.31 -4.85 -13.49
N ASP A 184 -7.87 -3.94 -12.63
CA ASP A 184 -6.76 -3.04 -12.93
C ASP A 184 -5.44 -3.78 -13.10
N ALA A 185 -5.14 -4.75 -12.21
CA ALA A 185 -3.89 -5.48 -12.17
C ALA A 185 -3.71 -6.48 -13.31
N LEU A 186 -4.80 -7.03 -13.86
CA LEU A 186 -4.72 -7.98 -14.97
C LEU A 186 -4.07 -7.39 -16.23
N GLY A 187 -4.32 -6.12 -16.51
CA GLY A 187 -3.85 -5.49 -17.75
C GLY A 187 -2.73 -4.45 -17.57
N ARG A 188 -2.20 -4.28 -16.35
CA ARG A 188 -1.24 -3.21 -16.04
C ARG A 188 0.03 -3.73 -15.37
N THR A 189 1.12 -3.03 -15.63
CA THR A 189 2.34 -3.14 -14.83
C THR A 189 2.09 -2.56 -13.45
N ILE A 190 2.40 -3.30 -12.40
CA ILE A 190 2.33 -2.82 -11.02
C ILE A 190 3.73 -2.48 -10.55
N LEU A 191 3.91 -1.29 -9.98
CA LEU A 191 5.13 -0.90 -9.28
C LEU A 191 4.81 -0.72 -7.79
N PHE A 192 5.41 -1.53 -6.94
CA PHE A 192 5.33 -1.41 -5.48
C PHE A 192 6.49 -0.57 -4.96
N VAL A 193 6.19 0.45 -4.14
CA VAL A 193 7.18 1.32 -3.51
C VAL A 193 6.84 1.54 -2.03
N GLY A 194 7.87 1.54 -1.18
CA GLY A 194 7.68 1.69 0.27
C GLY A 194 6.84 0.58 0.90
N TYR A 195 6.75 -0.59 0.25
CA TYR A 195 5.89 -1.70 0.64
C TYR A 195 6.73 -2.93 1.02
N SER A 196 6.56 -3.41 2.25
CA SER A 196 7.36 -4.52 2.79
C SER A 196 7.00 -5.90 2.23
N MET A 197 5.89 -6.02 1.50
CA MET A 197 5.33 -7.30 1.05
C MET A 197 5.00 -8.27 2.20
N SER A 198 4.75 -7.76 3.40
CA SER A 198 4.37 -8.56 4.57
C SER A 198 2.86 -8.81 4.68
N ASP A 199 2.04 -8.01 4.01
CA ASP A 199 0.59 -8.14 4.00
C ASP A 199 0.15 -9.42 3.29
N MET A 200 -0.47 -10.34 4.06
CA MET A 200 -0.87 -11.65 3.57
C MET A 200 -1.98 -11.57 2.53
N ASN A 201 -2.92 -10.63 2.66
CA ASN A 201 -4.01 -10.47 1.70
C ASN A 201 -3.47 -10.02 0.33
N ILE A 202 -2.56 -9.05 0.33
CA ILE A 202 -1.90 -8.60 -0.91
C ILE A 202 -1.08 -9.72 -1.54
N ARG A 203 -0.32 -10.47 -0.73
CA ARG A 203 0.46 -11.62 -1.23
C ARG A 203 -0.44 -12.69 -1.85
N LEU A 204 -1.54 -13.03 -1.19
CA LEU A 204 -2.51 -14.00 -1.68
C LEU A 204 -3.19 -13.52 -2.97
N LEU A 205 -3.54 -12.25 -3.03
CA LEU A 205 -4.13 -11.64 -4.22
C LEU A 205 -3.17 -11.69 -5.42
N LEU A 206 -1.90 -11.34 -5.21
CA LEU A 206 -0.86 -11.43 -6.25
C LEU A 206 -0.64 -12.87 -6.72
N HIS A 207 -0.64 -13.82 -5.79
CA HIS A 207 -0.57 -15.24 -6.12
C HIS A 207 -1.78 -15.69 -6.97
N ARG A 208 -2.99 -15.25 -6.65
CA ARG A 208 -4.20 -15.55 -7.44
C ARG A 208 -4.14 -14.92 -8.83
N LEU A 209 -3.63 -13.70 -8.97
CA LEU A 209 -3.40 -13.06 -10.26
C LEU A 209 -2.41 -13.87 -11.11
N TRP A 210 -1.32 -14.31 -10.51
CA TRP A 210 -0.36 -15.20 -11.18
C TRP A 210 -1.01 -16.52 -11.62
N GLN A 211 -1.81 -17.15 -10.76
CA GLN A 211 -2.55 -18.36 -11.12
C GLN A 211 -3.50 -18.15 -12.30
N THR A 212 -4.21 -17.01 -12.33
CA THR A 212 -5.12 -16.66 -13.42
C THR A 212 -4.38 -16.65 -14.76
N TRP A 213 -3.22 -16.00 -14.83
CA TRP A 213 -2.41 -15.96 -16.04
C TRP A 213 -1.86 -17.35 -16.41
N ARG A 214 -1.38 -18.11 -15.44
CA ARG A 214 -0.85 -19.46 -15.66
C ARG A 214 -1.92 -20.41 -16.22
N LEU A 215 -3.11 -20.39 -15.64
CA LEU A 215 -4.21 -21.26 -16.05
C LEU A 215 -4.81 -20.85 -17.40
N SER A 216 -4.68 -19.60 -17.80
CA SER A 216 -5.12 -19.16 -19.14
C SER A 216 -4.24 -19.67 -20.27
N GLY A 217 -3.04 -20.14 -19.98
CA GLY A 217 -2.03 -20.53 -20.99
C GLY A 217 -1.24 -19.36 -21.59
N TYR A 218 -1.55 -18.10 -21.18
CA TYR A 218 -0.91 -16.87 -21.69
C TYR A 218 0.02 -16.21 -20.65
N GLU A 219 0.65 -16.97 -19.80
CA GLU A 219 1.52 -16.45 -18.73
C GLU A 219 2.64 -15.55 -19.26
N ARG A 220 3.15 -15.82 -20.48
CA ARG A 220 4.22 -15.03 -21.12
C ARG A 220 3.77 -13.62 -21.53
N ASP A 221 2.47 -13.42 -21.73
CA ASP A 221 1.88 -12.13 -22.15
C ASP A 221 1.49 -11.26 -20.96
N ARG A 222 1.66 -11.77 -19.75
CA ARG A 222 1.35 -11.04 -18.52
C ARG A 222 2.19 -9.77 -18.41
N PRO A 223 1.57 -8.61 -18.01
CA PRO A 223 2.30 -7.41 -17.67
C PRO A 223 3.33 -7.69 -16.55
N LYS A 224 4.55 -7.24 -16.73
CA LYS A 224 5.58 -7.37 -15.71
C LYS A 224 5.26 -6.45 -14.53
N SER A 225 5.45 -6.95 -13.33
CA SER A 225 5.32 -6.17 -12.10
C SER A 225 6.64 -6.08 -11.37
N PHE A 226 6.82 -5.01 -10.62
CA PHE A 226 8.08 -4.68 -9.96
C PHE A 226 7.82 -4.30 -8.51
N VAL A 227 8.77 -4.61 -7.64
CA VAL A 227 8.79 -4.14 -6.26
C VAL A 227 10.16 -3.57 -5.96
N PHE A 228 10.19 -2.31 -5.51
CA PHE A 228 11.39 -1.70 -5.00
C PHE A 228 11.59 -2.08 -3.53
N MET A 229 12.76 -2.62 -3.21
CA MET A 229 13.19 -2.94 -1.85
C MET A 229 14.47 -2.16 -1.53
N PRO A 230 14.60 -1.60 -0.30
CA PRO A 230 15.77 -0.79 0.04
C PRO A 230 17.09 -1.58 0.07
N GLY A 231 17.02 -2.91 0.17
CA GLY A 231 18.19 -3.78 0.14
C GLY A 231 17.89 -5.16 -0.44
N PRO A 232 18.91 -5.94 -0.79
CA PRO A 232 18.75 -7.27 -1.37
C PRO A 232 18.16 -8.26 -0.35
N ASN A 233 17.23 -9.10 -0.81
CA ASN A 233 16.65 -10.19 -0.04
C ASN A 233 16.40 -11.40 -0.94
N VAL A 234 17.37 -12.31 -0.97
CA VAL A 234 17.36 -13.48 -1.87
C VAL A 234 16.13 -14.37 -1.72
N VAL A 235 15.55 -14.47 -0.50
CA VAL A 235 14.34 -15.25 -0.25
C VAL A 235 13.12 -14.57 -0.87
N GLN A 236 12.96 -13.27 -0.64
CA GLN A 236 11.88 -12.49 -1.22
C GLN A 236 12.00 -12.42 -2.74
N GLU A 237 13.20 -12.23 -3.28
CA GLU A 237 13.45 -12.24 -4.71
C GLU A 237 13.02 -13.54 -5.36
N ALA A 238 13.39 -14.69 -4.78
CA ALA A 238 13.01 -16.00 -5.30
C ALA A 238 11.49 -16.24 -5.23
N VAL A 239 10.86 -15.94 -4.10
CA VAL A 239 9.42 -16.18 -3.89
C VAL A 239 8.57 -15.26 -4.77
N LEU A 240 8.86 -13.97 -4.77
CA LEU A 240 8.12 -12.98 -5.55
C LEU A 240 8.37 -13.17 -7.05
N GLY A 241 9.60 -13.49 -7.43
CA GLY A 241 9.97 -13.80 -8.81
C GLY A 241 9.17 -14.98 -9.39
N ARG A 242 8.87 -16.00 -8.57
CA ARG A 242 7.99 -17.10 -8.98
C ARG A 242 6.59 -16.62 -9.36
N TRP A 243 6.07 -15.58 -8.69
CA TRP A 243 4.77 -15.00 -9.04
C TRP A 243 4.89 -13.89 -10.09
N GLY A 244 6.13 -13.68 -10.61
CA GLY A 244 6.47 -12.71 -11.65
C GLY A 244 6.48 -11.27 -11.18
N LEU A 245 6.79 -11.03 -9.92
CA LEU A 245 7.23 -9.75 -9.45
C LEU A 245 8.75 -9.69 -9.51
N ASN A 246 9.27 -8.70 -10.22
CA ASN A 246 10.71 -8.48 -10.30
C ASN A 246 11.12 -7.57 -9.16
N VAL A 247 11.99 -8.05 -8.29
CA VAL A 247 12.55 -7.23 -7.21
C VAL A 247 13.64 -6.32 -7.79
N VAL A 248 13.58 -5.05 -7.44
CA VAL A 248 14.61 -4.06 -7.70
C VAL A 248 15.18 -3.65 -6.35
N ALA A 249 16.40 -4.08 -6.06
CA ALA A 249 17.08 -3.73 -4.82
C ALA A 249 17.72 -2.35 -4.95
N GLY A 250 17.62 -1.54 -3.90
CA GLY A 250 18.38 -0.32 -3.75
C GLY A 250 19.79 -0.60 -3.24
N ASP A 251 20.69 0.32 -3.48
CA ASP A 251 22.13 0.21 -3.15
C ASP A 251 22.54 1.14 -1.99
N ASP A 252 21.62 1.98 -1.50
CA ASP A 252 21.91 2.97 -0.47
C ASP A 252 21.59 2.43 0.92
N GLU A 253 22.41 2.79 1.91
CA GLU A 253 22.16 2.50 3.32
C GLU A 253 20.91 3.25 3.85
N ASP A 254 20.56 4.39 3.26
CA ASP A 254 19.32 5.13 3.56
C ASP A 254 18.18 4.70 2.62
N PRO A 255 17.18 3.98 3.15
CA PRO A 255 16.02 3.54 2.37
C PRO A 255 15.26 4.67 1.66
N GLN A 256 15.27 5.88 2.21
CA GLN A 256 14.55 7.01 1.63
C GLN A 256 15.32 7.60 0.44
N GLN A 257 16.63 7.76 0.57
CA GLN A 257 17.49 8.21 -0.52
C GLN A 257 17.47 7.20 -1.67
N SER A 258 17.58 5.92 -1.33
CA SER A 258 17.49 4.83 -2.30
C SER A 258 16.17 4.83 -3.08
N LEU A 259 15.04 5.03 -2.40
CA LEU A 259 13.74 5.13 -3.06
C LEU A 259 13.62 6.40 -3.92
N ALA A 260 14.10 7.55 -3.45
CA ALA A 260 14.09 8.78 -4.23
C ALA A 260 14.93 8.65 -5.50
N ALA A 261 16.14 8.08 -5.40
CA ALA A 261 16.99 7.81 -6.55
C ALA A 261 16.35 6.83 -7.55
N PHE A 262 15.64 5.82 -7.07
CA PHE A 262 14.90 4.89 -7.94
C PHE A 262 13.75 5.56 -8.70
N LEU A 263 13.07 6.51 -8.09
CA LEU A 263 11.91 7.20 -8.70
C LEU A 263 12.32 8.36 -9.62
N SER A 264 13.54 8.88 -9.51
CA SER A 264 14.08 9.98 -10.34
C SER A 264 14.47 9.51 -11.75
#